data_d355f7cf02f98378d7355f63115f4ee3
#
_entry.id   d355f7cf02f98378d7355f63115f4ee3
#
_cell.length_a   1.000
_cell.length_b   1.000
_cell.length_c   1.000
_cell.angle_alpha   90.00
_cell.angle_beta   90.00
_cell.angle_gamma   90.00
#
_symmetry.space_group_name_H-M   'P 1'
#
loop_
_entity.id
_entity.type
_entity.pdbx_description
1 polymer ?
#
loop_
_entity_poly.entity_id
_entity_poly.type
_entity_poly.pdbx_seq_one_letter_code
_entity_poly.pdbx_strand_id
1 'polypeptide(L)'
;MTIKYDHIVGRPFVYRNQNCYTLLRDVYRESFGIELPNYACPNKFWEFGSDLYMQRHRKCGFEILDCHPSEYRPGDAVLMAINSEKANHVGVFVENGQILHHLWGRAAAVEPYRSIYRNTTVAVMRHKDVQLEQVAATGDLLDYVNPSVRRKLNEHIRNHQLPFDEA
;
A
#
# COMPACT_ATOMS: atom_id res chain seq x y z
N MET A 1 6.25 -2.39 -12.40
CA MET A 1 4.94 -3.11 -12.40
C MET A 1 3.85 -2.08 -12.15
N THR A 2 2.84 -2.00 -13.01
CA THR A 2 1.76 -0.98 -12.93
C THR A 2 0.50 -1.62 -12.36
N ILE A 3 -0.13 -0.96 -11.40
CA ILE A 3 -1.42 -1.40 -10.84
C ILE A 3 -2.51 -1.17 -11.89
N LYS A 4 -3.35 -2.17 -12.13
CA LYS A 4 -4.48 -2.09 -13.07
C LYS A 4 -5.73 -1.64 -12.33
N TYR A 5 -6.14 -0.39 -12.49
CA TYR A 5 -7.28 0.15 -11.75
C TYR A 5 -8.15 1.17 -12.51
N ASP A 6 -7.77 1.58 -13.73
CA ASP A 6 -8.50 2.63 -14.47
C ASP A 6 -9.99 2.32 -14.62
N HIS A 7 -10.32 1.06 -14.89
CA HIS A 7 -11.70 0.59 -15.04
C HIS A 7 -12.45 0.44 -13.70
N ILE A 8 -11.75 0.53 -12.58
CA ILE A 8 -12.33 0.49 -11.23
C ILE A 8 -12.75 1.89 -10.78
N VAL A 9 -12.03 2.93 -11.22
CA VAL A 9 -12.33 4.32 -10.89
C VAL A 9 -13.73 4.69 -11.38
N GLY A 10 -14.51 5.33 -10.51
CA GLY A 10 -15.91 5.68 -10.81
C GLY A 10 -16.93 4.56 -10.57
N ARG A 11 -16.49 3.35 -10.22
CA ARG A 11 -17.40 2.22 -9.91
C ARG A 11 -18.33 2.59 -8.75
N PRO A 12 -19.66 2.44 -8.90
CA PRO A 12 -20.61 2.78 -7.84
C PRO A 12 -20.47 1.85 -6.64
N PHE A 13 -20.73 2.36 -5.44
CA PHE A 13 -20.76 1.53 -4.24
C PHE A 13 -22.04 0.68 -4.22
N VAL A 14 -21.86 -0.63 -4.12
CA VAL A 14 -22.97 -1.58 -3.93
C VAL A 14 -22.65 -2.45 -2.71
N TYR A 15 -23.44 -2.30 -1.67
CA TYR A 15 -23.24 -3.05 -0.44
C TYR A 15 -23.09 -4.56 -0.70
N ARG A 16 -22.08 -5.21 -0.11
CA ARG A 16 -21.65 -6.60 -0.28
C ARG A 16 -20.98 -6.94 -1.63
N ASN A 17 -21.28 -6.24 -2.72
CA ASN A 17 -20.81 -6.61 -4.05
C ASN A 17 -19.71 -5.71 -4.59
N GLN A 18 -19.79 -4.40 -4.29
CA GLN A 18 -18.82 -3.39 -4.74
C GLN A 18 -18.49 -2.46 -3.58
N ASN A 19 -17.48 -2.82 -2.82
CA ASN A 19 -17.01 -2.12 -1.61
C ASN A 19 -15.48 -2.10 -1.56
N CYS A 20 -14.92 -1.56 -0.49
CA CYS A 20 -13.47 -1.45 -0.31
C CYS A 20 -12.73 -2.79 -0.38
N TYR A 21 -13.29 -3.86 0.20
CA TYR A 21 -12.65 -5.17 0.18
C TYR A 21 -12.76 -5.87 -1.18
N THR A 22 -13.89 -5.76 -1.85
CA THR A 22 -14.03 -6.30 -3.22
C THR A 22 -13.13 -5.55 -4.20
N LEU A 23 -12.94 -4.24 -4.02
CA LEU A 23 -11.97 -3.45 -4.78
C LEU A 23 -10.54 -3.99 -4.57
N LEU A 24 -10.14 -4.21 -3.32
CA LEU A 24 -8.82 -4.81 -3.01
C LEU A 24 -8.65 -6.15 -3.74
N ARG A 25 -9.65 -7.03 -3.66
CA ARG A 25 -9.63 -8.34 -4.35
C ARG A 25 -9.47 -8.20 -5.85
N ASP A 26 -10.20 -7.29 -6.49
CA ASP A 26 -10.13 -7.07 -7.93
C ASP A 26 -8.74 -6.56 -8.34
N VAL A 27 -8.19 -5.58 -7.63
CA VAL A 27 -6.83 -5.09 -7.87
C VAL A 27 -5.80 -6.21 -7.76
N TYR A 28 -5.89 -7.05 -6.72
CA TYR A 28 -4.92 -8.12 -6.49
C TYR A 28 -5.02 -9.20 -7.56
N ARG A 29 -6.23 -9.61 -7.93
CA ARG A 29 -6.45 -10.58 -9.01
C ARG A 29 -5.89 -10.07 -10.34
N GLU A 30 -6.19 -8.82 -10.70
CA GLU A 30 -5.89 -8.28 -12.02
C GLU A 30 -4.45 -7.78 -12.18
N SER A 31 -3.87 -7.23 -11.10
CA SER A 31 -2.50 -6.70 -11.15
C SER A 31 -1.45 -7.76 -10.83
N PHE A 32 -1.76 -8.69 -9.95
CA PHE A 32 -0.78 -9.65 -9.43
C PHE A 32 -1.13 -11.11 -9.69
N GLY A 33 -2.35 -11.42 -10.17
CA GLY A 33 -2.83 -12.80 -10.30
C GLY A 33 -3.09 -13.47 -8.95
N ILE A 34 -3.27 -12.70 -7.89
CA ILE A 34 -3.46 -13.19 -6.52
C ILE A 34 -4.95 -13.19 -6.18
N GLU A 35 -5.50 -14.38 -5.91
CA GLU A 35 -6.89 -14.54 -5.47
C GLU A 35 -7.00 -14.39 -3.95
N LEU A 36 -7.45 -13.23 -3.49
CA LEU A 36 -7.75 -13.03 -2.07
C LEU A 36 -9.08 -13.71 -1.69
N PRO A 37 -9.16 -14.32 -0.47
CA PRO A 37 -10.36 -15.01 -0.02
C PRO A 37 -11.61 -14.12 -0.07
N ASN A 38 -12.76 -14.70 -0.44
CA ASN A 38 -14.03 -14.01 -0.40
C ASN A 38 -14.72 -14.25 0.96
N TYR A 39 -14.41 -13.43 1.94
CA TYR A 39 -15.05 -13.53 3.24
C TYR A 39 -16.42 -12.84 3.24
N ALA A 40 -17.43 -13.53 3.78
CA ALA A 40 -18.65 -12.87 4.19
C ALA A 40 -18.31 -11.84 5.28
N CYS A 41 -18.60 -10.57 5.01
CA CYS A 41 -18.38 -9.49 5.95
C CYS A 41 -19.73 -9.05 6.53
N PRO A 42 -19.99 -9.29 7.84
CA PRO A 42 -21.18 -8.77 8.49
C PRO A 42 -21.24 -7.25 8.36
N ASN A 43 -22.47 -6.71 8.23
CA ASN A 43 -22.64 -5.27 8.19
C ASN A 43 -22.12 -4.64 9.47
N LYS A 44 -21.32 -3.59 9.34
CA LYS A 44 -20.80 -2.82 10.46
C LYS A 44 -20.14 -3.68 11.56
N PHE A 45 -19.40 -4.70 11.15
CA PHE A 45 -18.73 -5.65 12.07
C PHE A 45 -17.89 -4.93 13.15
N TRP A 46 -17.39 -3.76 12.86
CA TRP A 46 -16.61 -2.93 13.78
C TRP A 46 -17.44 -2.36 14.93
N GLU A 47 -18.75 -2.15 14.79
CA GLU A 47 -19.66 -1.70 15.85
C GLU A 47 -19.84 -2.80 16.92
N PHE A 48 -19.59 -4.05 16.57
CA PHE A 48 -19.63 -5.19 17.50
C PHE A 48 -18.25 -5.54 18.08
N GLY A 49 -17.29 -4.62 18.01
CA GLY A 49 -15.94 -4.80 18.55
C GLY A 49 -15.03 -5.73 17.74
N SER A 50 -15.47 -6.19 16.59
CA SER A 50 -14.71 -7.12 15.75
C SER A 50 -13.68 -6.37 14.92
N ASP A 51 -12.42 -6.83 14.95
CA ASP A 51 -11.34 -6.31 14.11
C ASP A 51 -10.98 -7.32 13.02
N LEU A 52 -11.90 -7.51 12.08
CA LEU A 52 -11.78 -8.57 11.07
C LEU A 52 -10.54 -8.43 10.20
N TYR A 53 -10.17 -7.20 9.84
CA TYR A 53 -8.99 -6.96 9.01
C TYR A 53 -7.72 -7.38 9.75
N MET A 54 -7.53 -6.91 10.97
CA MET A 54 -6.35 -7.24 11.78
C MET A 54 -6.30 -8.71 12.18
N GLN A 55 -7.44 -9.36 12.40
CA GLN A 55 -7.50 -10.78 12.72
C GLN A 55 -7.20 -11.70 11.53
N ARG A 56 -7.44 -11.23 10.30
CA ARG A 56 -7.40 -12.09 9.11
C ARG A 56 -6.28 -11.77 8.12
N HIS A 57 -5.54 -10.67 8.29
CA HIS A 57 -4.53 -10.24 7.32
C HIS A 57 -3.54 -11.35 6.97
N ARG A 58 -2.99 -12.07 7.97
CA ARG A 58 -2.03 -13.17 7.74
C ARG A 58 -2.65 -14.33 6.95
N LYS A 59 -3.92 -14.65 7.21
CA LYS A 59 -4.65 -15.69 6.47
C LYS A 59 -4.91 -15.29 5.01
N CYS A 60 -4.95 -14.00 4.73
CA CYS A 60 -5.01 -13.43 3.39
C CYS A 60 -3.64 -13.26 2.73
N GLY A 61 -2.54 -13.66 3.38
CA GLY A 61 -1.18 -13.54 2.85
C GLY A 61 -0.52 -12.18 3.08
N PHE A 62 -1.10 -11.32 3.92
CA PHE A 62 -0.54 -10.00 4.21
C PHE A 62 0.35 -10.00 5.45
N GLU A 63 1.39 -9.20 5.41
CA GLU A 63 2.26 -8.86 6.52
C GLU A 63 2.20 -7.36 6.78
N ILE A 64 2.15 -6.97 8.07
CA ILE A 64 2.16 -5.57 8.47
C ILE A 64 3.56 -5.01 8.25
N LEU A 65 3.63 -3.85 7.61
CA LEU A 65 4.89 -3.16 7.38
C LEU A 65 5.27 -2.32 8.61
N ASP A 66 6.48 -2.53 9.08
CA ASP A 66 7.15 -1.68 10.09
C ASP A 66 8.25 -0.88 9.40
N CYS A 67 7.86 0.09 8.58
CA CYS A 67 8.78 0.90 7.79
C CYS A 67 8.27 2.35 7.66
N HIS A 68 9.17 3.24 7.24
CA HIS A 68 8.81 4.64 7.02
C HIS A 68 7.82 4.79 5.85
N PRO A 69 6.86 5.74 5.89
CA PRO A 69 5.88 5.95 4.82
C PRO A 69 6.46 6.19 3.42
N SER A 70 7.71 6.64 3.30
CA SER A 70 8.41 6.76 2.01
C SER A 70 8.74 5.41 1.35
N GLU A 71 8.61 4.31 2.09
CA GLU A 71 8.88 2.95 1.63
C GLU A 71 7.60 2.22 1.18
N TYR A 72 6.44 2.86 1.35
CA TYR A 72 5.18 2.33 0.83
C TYR A 72 5.20 2.32 -0.69
N ARG A 73 4.66 1.26 -1.27
CA ARG A 73 4.77 0.97 -2.70
C ARG A 73 3.39 0.73 -3.32
N PRO A 74 3.23 0.95 -4.62
CA PRO A 74 2.03 0.51 -5.32
C PRO A 74 1.74 -0.96 -5.05
N GLY A 75 0.48 -1.25 -4.68
CA GLY A 75 0.05 -2.58 -4.26
C GLY A 75 0.03 -2.80 -2.76
N ASP A 76 0.65 -1.97 -1.93
CA ASP A 76 0.48 -2.07 -0.47
C ASP A 76 -0.97 -1.75 -0.10
N ALA A 77 -1.55 -2.54 0.80
CA ALA A 77 -2.88 -2.31 1.31
C ALA A 77 -2.82 -1.42 2.57
N VAL A 78 -3.66 -0.40 2.62
CA VAL A 78 -3.76 0.50 3.77
C VAL A 78 -5.07 0.26 4.51
N LEU A 79 -4.97 -0.10 5.79
CA LEU A 79 -6.11 -0.26 6.69
C LEU A 79 -6.37 1.02 7.45
N MET A 80 -7.61 1.46 7.48
CA MET A 80 -8.03 2.71 8.10
C MET A 80 -9.23 2.49 9.03
N ALA A 81 -9.25 3.26 10.12
CA ALA A 81 -10.37 3.35 11.07
C ALA A 81 -11.10 4.69 10.84
N ILE A 82 -12.04 4.70 9.90
CA ILE A 82 -12.78 5.91 9.52
C ILE A 82 -14.04 6.03 10.38
N ASN A 83 -14.08 7.03 11.25
CA ASN A 83 -15.15 7.20 12.24
C ASN A 83 -15.43 5.91 13.03
N SER A 84 -14.38 5.20 13.41
CA SER A 84 -14.45 3.90 14.09
C SER A 84 -13.23 3.71 14.98
N GLU A 85 -13.36 2.92 16.06
CA GLU A 85 -12.23 2.48 16.87
C GLU A 85 -11.45 1.32 16.24
N LYS A 86 -12.06 0.58 15.33
CA LYS A 86 -11.49 -0.57 14.63
C LYS A 86 -11.32 -0.29 13.14
N ALA A 87 -10.37 -0.97 12.52
CA ALA A 87 -10.20 -0.89 11.08
C ALA A 87 -11.47 -1.33 10.36
N ASN A 88 -12.08 -0.41 9.61
CA ASN A 88 -13.34 -0.62 8.90
C ASN A 88 -13.25 -0.32 7.40
N HIS A 89 -12.12 0.17 6.96
CA HIS A 89 -11.88 0.54 5.57
C HIS A 89 -10.50 0.08 5.10
N VAL A 90 -10.41 -0.30 3.82
CA VAL A 90 -9.16 -0.67 3.16
C VAL A 90 -9.02 0.06 1.83
N GLY A 91 -7.83 0.54 1.55
CA GLY A 91 -7.40 1.07 0.25
C GLY A 91 -6.16 0.37 -0.24
N VAL A 92 -5.74 0.68 -1.46
CA VAL A 92 -4.51 0.18 -2.09
C VAL A 92 -3.66 1.37 -2.51
N PHE A 93 -2.39 1.37 -2.17
CA PHE A 93 -1.46 2.34 -2.71
C PHE A 93 -1.31 2.17 -4.21
N VAL A 94 -1.40 3.28 -4.91
CA VAL A 94 -1.09 3.41 -6.33
C VAL A 94 0.08 4.38 -6.51
N GLU A 95 0.42 4.73 -7.73
CA GLU A 95 1.53 5.62 -8.03
C GLU A 95 1.36 7.02 -7.38
N ASN A 96 2.44 7.76 -7.25
CA ASN A 96 2.46 9.16 -6.81
C ASN A 96 1.90 9.42 -5.40
N GLY A 97 2.03 8.46 -4.48
CA GLY A 97 1.59 8.63 -3.09
C GLY A 97 0.06 8.77 -2.96
N GLN A 98 -0.67 8.14 -3.86
CA GLN A 98 -2.12 8.10 -3.87
C GLN A 98 -2.62 6.73 -3.43
N ILE A 99 -3.89 6.67 -3.03
CA ILE A 99 -4.61 5.44 -2.72
C ILE A 99 -5.85 5.31 -3.59
N LEU A 100 -6.06 4.12 -4.12
CA LEU A 100 -7.32 3.71 -4.71
C LEU A 100 -8.19 3.11 -3.61
N HIS A 101 -9.40 3.59 -3.45
CA HIS A 101 -10.30 3.09 -2.43
C HIS A 101 -11.78 3.28 -2.79
N HIS A 102 -12.67 2.70 -2.00
CA HIS A 102 -14.09 2.71 -2.23
C HIS A 102 -14.83 3.01 -0.93
N LEU A 103 -15.04 4.28 -0.63
CA LEU A 103 -15.75 4.72 0.57
C LEU A 103 -17.24 4.34 0.51
N TRP A 104 -17.82 4.16 1.68
CA TRP A 104 -19.24 3.88 1.82
C TRP A 104 -20.08 4.95 1.12
N GLY A 105 -20.98 4.52 0.22
CA GLY A 105 -21.91 5.38 -0.50
C GLY A 105 -21.27 6.33 -1.52
N ARG A 106 -19.98 6.18 -1.82
CA ARG A 106 -19.28 6.99 -2.84
C ARG A 106 -18.77 6.09 -3.96
N ALA A 107 -18.50 6.67 -5.12
CA ALA A 107 -17.81 5.95 -6.18
C ALA A 107 -16.35 5.67 -5.80
N ALA A 108 -15.79 4.58 -6.35
CA ALA A 108 -14.36 4.26 -6.21
C ALA A 108 -13.53 5.40 -6.79
N ALA A 109 -12.50 5.82 -6.06
CA ALA A 109 -11.68 6.97 -6.41
C ALA A 109 -10.21 6.76 -6.07
N VAL A 110 -9.35 7.48 -6.78
CA VAL A 110 -7.94 7.67 -6.45
C VAL A 110 -7.80 9.02 -5.76
N GLU A 111 -7.27 9.01 -4.54
CA GLU A 111 -7.12 10.23 -3.73
C GLU A 111 -5.71 10.28 -3.10
N PRO A 112 -5.15 11.47 -2.86
CA PRO A 112 -3.86 11.60 -2.21
C PRO A 112 -3.85 10.99 -0.79
N TYR A 113 -2.84 10.16 -0.48
CA TYR A 113 -2.66 9.60 0.86
C TYR A 113 -2.11 10.65 1.81
N ARG A 114 -3.00 11.51 2.32
CA ARG A 114 -2.67 12.59 3.26
C ARG A 114 -3.87 12.91 4.17
N SER A 115 -3.67 13.81 5.13
CA SER A 115 -4.72 14.31 6.02
C SER A 115 -5.52 13.16 6.66
N ILE A 116 -6.82 13.09 6.40
CA ILE A 116 -7.70 12.12 7.05
C ILE A 116 -7.25 10.67 6.81
N TYR A 117 -6.83 10.31 5.61
CA TYR A 117 -6.43 8.92 5.31
C TYR A 117 -5.18 8.51 6.10
N ARG A 118 -4.18 9.39 6.17
CA ARG A 118 -2.97 9.14 6.95
C ARG A 118 -3.28 9.10 8.45
N ASN A 119 -4.12 10.02 8.94
CA ASN A 119 -4.45 10.12 10.36
C ASN A 119 -5.33 8.96 10.87
N THR A 120 -6.10 8.34 10.00
CA THR A 120 -6.96 7.19 10.33
C THR A 120 -6.31 5.84 10.01
N THR A 121 -5.09 5.82 9.48
CA THR A 121 -4.37 4.58 9.17
C THR A 121 -4.03 3.83 10.45
N VAL A 122 -4.45 2.58 10.49
CA VAL A 122 -4.17 1.61 11.57
C VAL A 122 -2.95 0.77 11.24
N ALA A 123 -2.84 0.34 9.98
CA ALA A 123 -1.72 -0.45 9.48
C ALA A 123 -1.58 -0.30 7.97
N VAL A 124 -0.36 -0.44 7.49
CA VAL A 124 -0.06 -0.68 6.07
C VAL A 124 0.49 -2.08 5.94
N MET A 125 0.07 -2.82 4.92
CA MET A 125 0.38 -4.22 4.77
C MET A 125 0.83 -4.52 3.34
N ARG A 126 1.77 -5.46 3.19
CA ARG A 126 2.21 -6.00 1.91
C ARG A 126 1.87 -7.47 1.81
N HIS A 127 1.37 -7.89 0.67
CA HIS A 127 1.15 -9.31 0.43
C HIS A 127 2.47 -10.00 0.10
N LYS A 128 2.74 -11.13 0.73
CA LYS A 128 3.99 -11.89 0.61
C LYS A 128 4.35 -12.31 -0.82
N ASP A 129 3.33 -12.53 -1.66
CA ASP A 129 3.50 -13.00 -3.04
C ASP A 129 3.54 -11.84 -4.07
N VAL A 130 3.47 -10.58 -3.62
CA VAL A 130 3.68 -9.43 -4.51
C VAL A 130 5.17 -9.30 -4.80
N GLN A 131 5.57 -9.78 -5.97
CA GLN A 131 6.93 -9.58 -6.48
C GLN A 131 7.04 -8.18 -7.08
N LEU A 132 7.78 -7.33 -6.40
CA LEU A 132 8.13 -6.02 -6.95
C LEU A 132 9.33 -6.22 -7.87
N GLU A 133 9.21 -5.80 -9.13
CA GLU A 133 10.39 -5.70 -9.98
C GLU A 133 11.41 -4.80 -9.26
N GLN A 134 12.56 -5.36 -8.94
CA GLN A 134 13.71 -4.56 -8.60
C GLN A 134 14.07 -3.79 -9.86
N VAL A 135 13.75 -2.51 -9.90
CA VAL A 135 14.30 -1.62 -10.92
C VAL A 135 15.80 -1.60 -10.66
N ALA A 136 16.54 -2.29 -11.51
CA ALA A 136 18.00 -2.23 -11.47
C ALA A 136 18.38 -0.74 -11.50
N ALA A 137 19.26 -0.35 -10.58
CA ALA A 137 19.75 1.02 -10.55
C ALA A 137 20.32 1.37 -11.92
N THR A 138 19.67 2.27 -12.64
CA THR A 138 20.05 2.65 -14.01
C THR A 138 21.17 3.68 -14.06
N GLY A 139 21.70 4.08 -12.89
CA GLY A 139 22.81 5.02 -12.79
C GLY A 139 23.23 5.21 -11.32
N ASP A 140 24.45 5.66 -11.12
CA ASP A 140 24.92 6.10 -9.81
C ASP A 140 24.39 7.51 -9.53
N LEU A 141 23.72 7.70 -8.38
CA LEU A 141 23.30 9.03 -7.92
C LEU A 141 24.45 10.05 -7.95
N LEU A 142 25.68 9.60 -7.80
CA LEU A 142 26.88 10.42 -7.88
C LEU A 142 27.11 11.02 -9.29
N ASP A 143 26.52 10.44 -10.34
CA ASP A 143 26.59 10.98 -11.70
C ASP A 143 25.79 12.26 -11.89
N TYR A 144 24.79 12.48 -11.02
CA TYR A 144 23.90 13.64 -11.06
C TYR A 144 24.27 14.75 -10.06
N VAL A 145 25.30 14.55 -9.24
CA VAL A 145 25.77 15.58 -8.30
C VAL A 145 26.93 16.40 -8.89
N ASN A 146 26.98 17.67 -8.49
CA ASN A 146 28.06 18.55 -8.89
C ASN A 146 29.45 17.93 -8.57
N PRO A 147 30.43 18.01 -9.47
CA PRO A 147 31.75 17.39 -9.29
C PRO A 147 32.44 17.69 -7.95
N SER A 148 32.26 18.91 -7.40
CA SER A 148 32.81 19.27 -6.09
C SER A 148 32.14 18.53 -4.93
N VAL A 149 30.83 18.28 -5.02
CA VAL A 149 30.06 17.50 -4.04
C VAL A 149 30.40 16.03 -4.17
N ARG A 150 30.50 15.50 -5.40
CA ARG A 150 30.93 14.13 -5.67
C ARG A 150 32.28 13.81 -5.05
N ARG A 151 33.26 14.72 -5.20
CA ARG A 151 34.59 14.54 -4.59
C ARG A 151 34.51 14.44 -3.07
N LYS A 152 33.76 15.36 -2.42
CA LYS A 152 33.58 15.35 -0.94
C LYS A 152 32.90 14.08 -0.45
N LEU A 153 31.87 13.62 -1.15
CA LEU A 153 31.17 12.37 -0.82
C LEU A 153 32.10 11.16 -0.95
N ASN A 154 32.89 11.07 -2.01
CA ASN A 154 33.84 9.98 -2.22
C ASN A 154 34.97 9.99 -1.17
N GLU A 155 35.43 11.17 -0.74
CA GLU A 155 36.38 11.30 0.37
C GLU A 155 35.77 10.86 1.70
N HIS A 156 34.50 11.24 1.95
CA HIS A 156 33.77 10.83 3.16
C HIS A 156 33.54 9.33 3.23
N ILE A 157 33.09 8.70 2.13
CA ILE A 157 32.89 7.25 2.05
C ILE A 157 34.20 6.50 2.29
N ARG A 158 35.31 6.93 1.67
CA ARG A 158 36.64 6.32 1.88
C ARG A 158 37.12 6.42 3.32
N ASN A 159 36.86 7.56 4.00
CA ASN A 159 37.36 7.81 5.33
C ASN A 159 36.52 7.13 6.42
N HIS A 160 35.30 6.69 6.14
CA HIS A 160 34.36 6.12 7.11
C HIS A 160 34.06 4.65 6.88
N GLN A 161 34.73 4.00 5.89
CA GLN A 161 34.63 2.58 5.58
C GLN A 161 33.31 1.96 6.09
N LEU A 162 32.17 2.32 5.48
CA LEU A 162 30.95 1.59 5.73
C LEU A 162 31.08 0.25 5.01
N PRO A 163 31.06 -0.89 5.74
CA PRO A 163 31.09 -2.18 5.09
C PRO A 163 29.81 -2.30 4.26
N PHE A 164 29.95 -2.34 2.94
CA PHE A 164 28.91 -2.89 2.10
C PHE A 164 29.00 -4.39 2.28
N ASP A 165 28.12 -4.96 3.09
CA ASP A 165 27.92 -6.40 3.11
C ASP A 165 27.42 -6.81 1.72
N GLU A 166 28.27 -7.59 1.02
CA GLU A 166 27.88 -8.35 -0.15
C GLU A 166 26.84 -9.39 0.30
N ALA A 167 25.58 -9.24 -0.15
CA ALA A 167 24.56 -10.26 -0.05
C ALA A 167 24.05 -10.63 -1.44
#